data_89f320dc0a53520d8f5e2f5f9c909f46
#
_entry.id   89f320dc0a53520d8f5e2f5f9c909f46
#
_cell.length_a   1.000
_cell.length_b   1.000
_cell.length_c   1.000
_cell.angle_alpha   90.00
_cell.angle_beta   90.00
_cell.angle_gamma   90.00
#
_symmetry.space_group_name_H-M   'P 1'
#
loop_
_entity.id
_entity.type
_entity.pdbx_description
1 polymer ?
#
loop_
_entity_poly.entity_id
_entity_poly.type
_entity_poly.pdbx_seq_one_letter_code
_entity_poly.pdbx_strand_id
1 'polypeptide(L)'
;MDVKEYIKENESRFLDELFSLIRIPSISAKPEHRDDMLACASRWKELLLEAGADEAMVMPSQGNPLVYAEKRVSPDAPTVLVYAHYDVMPAEPLELWKSDPFEPEVRDGHIFARGADDDKGQSFIQVKAFEYMVRHGELKHNVKFIFEGEEEIGSPSLNAFLKEHRELLKADVILVSDTSMLGADLPSLTTGLRGLAYWEIEVTGPNRDLHSGHFGGAVANPINVLCKMLAQVTDADGRITIPHFYDRVEPVPEAERRMIAQIPFDEARYKAAIGVDELQGEKGYSTLERNSCRPSFDICGIWGGYTGEGSKTVLPSTAHAKVSCRLVPHQQHEEISRLFVDYIQSIAPRSVRVKVTPMHGGEGYVCPIDLPAYQAAEKGFTKAFGKHPLAVRRGGSIPIISDFERILGIKTVLMGFGLESNAIHSPNENIPLDILRKGIEAVVEFHRQSF
;
A
#
# COMPACT_ATOMS: atom_id res chain seq x y z
N MET A 1 33.14 7.77 13.12
CA MET A 1 32.14 8.86 13.17
C MET A 1 30.79 8.22 13.55
N ASP A 2 30.10 8.79 14.53
CA ASP A 2 28.72 8.35 14.87
C ASP A 2 27.75 8.70 13.74
N VAL A 3 26.69 7.90 13.58
CA VAL A 3 25.71 8.09 12.50
C VAL A 3 25.04 9.46 12.55
N LYS A 4 24.73 9.97 13.74
CA LYS A 4 24.11 11.31 13.92
C LYS A 4 25.04 12.44 13.47
N GLU A 5 26.32 12.31 13.79
CA GLU A 5 27.34 13.25 13.36
C GLU A 5 27.51 13.22 11.84
N TYR A 6 27.57 12.02 11.26
CA TYR A 6 27.63 11.85 9.81
C TYR A 6 26.44 12.47 9.08
N ILE A 7 25.21 12.24 9.57
CA ILE A 7 23.99 12.83 9.01
C ILE A 7 24.07 14.36 9.06
N LYS A 8 24.47 14.90 10.22
CA LYS A 8 24.59 16.35 10.41
C LYS A 8 25.61 16.99 9.49
N GLU A 9 26.77 16.37 9.32
CA GLU A 9 27.85 16.89 8.46
C GLU A 9 27.49 16.82 6.97
N ASN A 10 26.64 15.89 6.57
CA ASN A 10 26.25 15.66 5.19
C ASN A 10 24.85 16.20 4.85
N GLU A 11 24.15 16.85 5.76
CA GLU A 11 22.75 17.23 5.61
C GLU A 11 22.49 18.06 4.35
N SER A 12 23.31 19.07 4.08
CA SER A 12 23.17 19.91 2.88
C SER A 12 23.27 19.07 1.60
N ARG A 13 24.26 18.18 1.54
CA ARG A 13 24.44 17.27 0.40
C ARG A 13 23.25 16.31 0.26
N PHE A 14 22.76 15.75 1.35
CA PHE A 14 21.61 14.85 1.35
C PHE A 14 20.36 15.55 0.83
N LEU A 15 20.11 16.79 1.26
CA LEU A 15 19.01 17.58 0.75
C LEU A 15 19.16 17.87 -0.76
N ASP A 16 20.34 18.26 -1.21
CA ASP A 16 20.59 18.54 -2.63
C ASP A 16 20.36 17.28 -3.49
N GLU A 17 20.80 16.13 -3.03
CA GLU A 17 20.60 14.85 -3.71
C GLU A 17 19.11 14.43 -3.74
N LEU A 18 18.39 14.51 -2.61
CA LEU A 18 16.96 14.24 -2.55
C LEU A 18 16.17 15.20 -3.45
N PHE A 19 16.51 16.48 -3.41
CA PHE A 19 15.87 17.49 -4.24
C PHE A 19 16.10 17.26 -5.74
N SER A 20 17.28 16.73 -6.09
CA SER A 20 17.54 16.35 -7.48
C SER A 20 16.62 15.24 -8.00
N LEU A 21 16.17 14.34 -7.12
CA LEU A 21 15.18 13.31 -7.45
C LEU A 21 13.77 13.87 -7.52
N ILE A 22 13.40 14.70 -6.54
CA ILE A 22 12.04 15.26 -6.42
C ILE A 22 11.72 16.17 -7.61
N ARG A 23 12.70 16.94 -8.10
CA ARG A 23 12.54 17.83 -9.27
C ARG A 23 12.23 17.11 -10.58
N ILE A 24 12.41 15.79 -10.61
CA ILE A 24 12.03 14.98 -11.77
C ILE A 24 10.58 14.51 -11.55
N PRO A 25 9.59 15.02 -12.32
CA PRO A 25 8.18 14.68 -12.14
C PRO A 25 7.87 13.29 -12.73
N SER A 26 8.35 12.26 -12.08
CA SER A 26 8.19 10.86 -12.52
C SER A 26 6.77 10.34 -12.29
N ILE A 27 5.78 10.93 -12.98
CA ILE A 27 4.35 10.59 -12.87
C ILE A 27 4.03 9.42 -13.80
N SER A 28 3.96 8.20 -13.26
CA SER A 28 3.73 6.98 -14.04
C SER A 28 2.39 6.94 -14.77
N ALA A 29 1.35 7.58 -14.19
CA ALA A 29 0.00 7.61 -14.73
C ALA A 29 -0.16 8.47 -16.00
N LYS A 30 0.84 9.29 -16.35
CA LYS A 30 0.78 10.25 -17.46
C LYS A 30 1.82 9.95 -18.54
N PRO A 31 1.41 9.58 -19.76
CA PRO A 31 2.34 9.22 -20.84
C PRO A 31 3.36 10.34 -21.23
N GLU A 32 3.02 11.60 -21.01
CA GLU A 32 3.90 12.75 -21.25
C GLU A 32 5.14 12.78 -20.35
N HIS A 33 5.11 12.09 -19.19
CA HIS A 33 6.23 11.98 -18.25
C HIS A 33 7.14 10.76 -18.49
N ARG A 34 7.04 10.10 -19.65
CA ARG A 34 7.86 8.91 -19.95
C ARG A 34 9.37 9.20 -19.90
N ASP A 35 9.80 10.35 -20.37
CA ASP A 35 11.21 10.75 -20.35
C ASP A 35 11.65 11.07 -18.90
N ASP A 36 10.76 11.64 -18.09
CA ASP A 36 11.00 11.88 -16.67
C ASP A 36 11.14 10.55 -15.89
N MET A 37 10.37 9.52 -16.24
CA MET A 37 10.51 8.18 -15.64
C MET A 37 11.92 7.64 -15.88
N LEU A 38 12.43 7.73 -17.12
CA LEU A 38 13.78 7.27 -17.45
C LEU A 38 14.87 8.14 -16.80
N ALA A 39 14.67 9.45 -16.72
CA ALA A 39 15.56 10.38 -16.04
C ALA A 39 15.65 10.07 -14.53
N CYS A 40 14.51 9.81 -13.88
CA CYS A 40 14.46 9.46 -12.47
C CYS A 40 15.15 8.11 -12.19
N ALA A 41 14.89 7.09 -13.00
CA ALA A 41 15.58 5.80 -12.89
C ALA A 41 17.10 5.96 -13.07
N SER A 42 17.55 6.79 -14.01
CA SER A 42 18.96 7.08 -14.24
C SER A 42 19.59 7.79 -13.04
N ARG A 43 18.88 8.76 -12.44
CA ARG A 43 19.37 9.46 -11.24
C ARG A 43 19.48 8.54 -10.02
N TRP A 44 18.52 7.64 -9.81
CA TRP A 44 18.64 6.62 -8.77
C TRP A 44 19.85 5.70 -8.98
N LYS A 45 20.08 5.24 -10.21
CA LYS A 45 21.28 4.46 -10.55
C LYS A 45 22.55 5.20 -10.15
N GLU A 46 22.68 6.48 -10.48
CA GLU A 46 23.85 7.30 -10.13
C GLU A 46 24.03 7.37 -8.61
N LEU A 47 22.97 7.70 -7.86
CA LEU A 47 23.00 7.81 -6.41
C LEU A 47 23.38 6.50 -5.72
N LEU A 48 22.93 5.36 -6.24
CA LEU A 48 23.30 4.05 -5.71
C LEU A 48 24.80 3.75 -5.93
N LEU A 49 25.36 4.12 -7.08
CA LEU A 49 26.82 4.01 -7.34
C LEU A 49 27.61 4.97 -6.44
N GLU A 50 27.16 6.22 -6.29
CA GLU A 50 27.76 7.22 -5.40
C GLU A 50 27.74 6.78 -3.92
N ALA A 51 26.66 6.07 -3.53
CA ALA A 51 26.53 5.47 -2.19
C ALA A 51 27.44 4.26 -1.97
N GLY A 52 28.04 3.70 -3.01
CA GLY A 52 29.03 2.63 -2.93
C GLY A 52 28.56 1.25 -3.35
N ALA A 53 27.49 1.14 -4.14
CA ALA A 53 27.13 -0.10 -4.81
C ALA A 53 28.24 -0.54 -5.76
N ASP A 54 28.47 -1.85 -5.87
CA ASP A 54 29.49 -2.41 -6.78
C ASP A 54 29.02 -2.31 -8.24
N GLU A 55 27.70 -2.41 -8.46
CA GLU A 55 27.08 -2.22 -9.76
C GLU A 55 25.68 -1.63 -9.59
N ALA A 56 25.24 -0.87 -10.58
CA ALA A 56 23.87 -0.41 -10.70
C ALA A 56 23.48 -0.27 -12.19
N MET A 57 22.26 -0.63 -12.51
CA MET A 57 21.74 -0.62 -13.88
C MET A 57 20.28 -0.24 -13.95
N VAL A 58 19.87 0.37 -15.06
CA VAL A 58 18.46 0.58 -15.42
C VAL A 58 18.06 -0.59 -16.30
N MET A 59 17.14 -1.41 -15.84
CA MET A 59 16.68 -2.63 -16.49
C MET A 59 15.35 -2.40 -17.20
N PRO A 60 15.20 -2.82 -18.44
CA PRO A 60 13.92 -2.71 -19.15
C PRO A 60 12.86 -3.60 -18.50
N SER A 61 11.61 -3.17 -18.57
CA SER A 61 10.42 -3.95 -18.25
C SER A 61 9.40 -3.87 -19.38
N GLN A 62 8.23 -4.46 -19.20
CA GLN A 62 7.11 -4.29 -20.13
C GLN A 62 6.51 -2.87 -20.10
N GLY A 63 6.77 -2.12 -19.05
CA GLY A 63 6.35 -0.74 -18.85
C GLY A 63 7.53 0.19 -18.53
N ASN A 64 7.48 0.87 -17.38
CA ASN A 64 8.58 1.71 -16.93
C ASN A 64 9.77 0.86 -16.46
N PRO A 65 11.02 1.31 -16.70
CA PRO A 65 12.20 0.54 -16.32
C PRO A 65 12.33 0.41 -14.81
N LEU A 66 13.04 -0.65 -14.36
CA LEU A 66 13.43 -0.80 -12.96
C LEU A 66 14.90 -0.44 -12.78
N VAL A 67 15.25 0.01 -11.57
CA VAL A 67 16.64 0.21 -11.17
C VAL A 67 17.07 -0.95 -10.32
N TYR A 68 18.13 -1.63 -10.71
CA TYR A 68 18.79 -2.66 -9.91
C TYR A 68 20.17 -2.17 -9.47
N ALA A 69 20.55 -2.46 -8.22
CA ALA A 69 21.92 -2.28 -7.75
C ALA A 69 22.28 -3.37 -6.74
N GLU A 70 23.59 -3.60 -6.59
CA GLU A 70 24.12 -4.62 -5.69
C GLU A 70 25.42 -4.18 -5.02
N LYS A 71 25.56 -4.54 -3.75
CA LYS A 71 26.81 -4.54 -2.97
C LYS A 71 27.04 -5.90 -2.38
N ARG A 72 28.16 -6.54 -2.72
CA ARG A 72 28.57 -7.83 -2.16
C ARG A 72 29.60 -7.62 -1.07
N VAL A 73 29.32 -8.16 0.11
CA VAL A 73 30.25 -8.20 1.23
C VAL A 73 30.98 -9.55 1.26
N SER A 74 30.23 -10.63 1.12
CA SER A 74 30.76 -12.01 1.11
C SER A 74 29.76 -12.95 0.44
N PRO A 75 30.23 -14.03 -0.23
CA PRO A 75 29.34 -15.05 -0.78
C PRO A 75 28.45 -15.73 0.27
N ASP A 76 28.93 -15.81 1.52
CA ASP A 76 28.22 -16.48 2.62
C ASP A 76 27.42 -15.53 3.50
N ALA A 77 27.48 -14.21 3.23
CA ALA A 77 26.70 -13.23 3.98
C ALA A 77 25.24 -13.28 3.56
N PRO A 78 24.29 -13.14 4.53
CA PRO A 78 22.89 -13.01 4.17
C PRO A 78 22.67 -11.79 3.26
N THR A 79 21.66 -11.85 2.45
CA THR A 79 21.33 -10.82 1.46
C THR A 79 20.03 -10.12 1.81
N VAL A 80 20.06 -8.81 1.89
CA VAL A 80 18.87 -7.94 2.03
C VAL A 80 18.52 -7.36 0.65
N LEU A 81 17.29 -7.56 0.19
CA LEU A 81 16.76 -6.91 -1.00
C LEU A 81 15.91 -5.71 -0.56
N VAL A 82 16.34 -4.51 -0.87
CA VAL A 82 15.60 -3.28 -0.62
C VAL A 82 14.70 -3.00 -1.82
N TYR A 83 13.39 -2.95 -1.57
CA TYR A 83 12.42 -2.53 -2.57
C TYR A 83 11.91 -1.14 -2.27
N ALA A 84 11.71 -0.36 -3.34
CA ALA A 84 11.11 0.96 -3.31
C ALA A 84 10.51 1.30 -4.68
N HIS A 85 9.78 2.43 -4.77
CA HIS A 85 9.33 2.95 -6.05
C HIS A 85 9.79 4.40 -6.26
N TYR A 86 9.97 4.77 -7.53
CA TYR A 86 10.42 6.11 -7.90
C TYR A 86 9.38 6.93 -8.66
N ASP A 87 8.26 6.30 -9.03
CA ASP A 87 7.12 7.02 -9.56
C ASP A 87 6.34 7.72 -8.46
N VAL A 88 5.56 8.70 -8.86
CA VAL A 88 4.75 9.51 -7.94
C VAL A 88 3.37 9.76 -8.51
N MET A 89 2.40 9.97 -7.62
CA MET A 89 1.04 10.38 -8.00
C MET A 89 1.03 11.75 -8.71
N PRO A 90 0.05 12.00 -9.59
CA PRO A 90 -0.23 13.34 -10.10
C PRO A 90 -0.39 14.36 -8.98
N ALA A 91 0.06 15.59 -9.22
CA ALA A 91 0.06 16.65 -8.20
C ALA A 91 -1.26 17.45 -8.13
N GLU A 92 -2.17 17.25 -9.07
CA GLU A 92 -3.45 17.97 -9.09
C GLU A 92 -4.30 17.69 -7.83
N PRO A 93 -5.07 18.68 -7.34
CA PRO A 93 -5.23 20.04 -7.89
C PRO A 93 -4.09 21.01 -7.49
N LEU A 94 -3.44 21.62 -8.49
CA LEU A 94 -2.23 22.45 -8.29
C LEU A 94 -2.50 23.71 -7.46
N GLU A 95 -3.71 24.27 -7.55
CA GLU A 95 -4.11 25.49 -6.84
C GLU A 95 -4.16 25.33 -5.31
N LEU A 96 -4.12 24.12 -4.81
CA LEU A 96 -4.09 23.84 -3.37
C LEU A 96 -2.67 23.67 -2.80
N TRP A 97 -1.66 23.67 -3.66
CA TRP A 97 -0.27 23.65 -3.21
C TRP A 97 0.19 25.06 -2.81
N LYS A 98 0.94 25.14 -1.71
CA LYS A 98 1.55 26.39 -1.23
C LYS A 98 2.87 26.72 -1.92
N SER A 99 3.50 25.73 -2.53
CA SER A 99 4.72 25.81 -3.34
C SER A 99 4.58 24.89 -4.55
N ASP A 100 5.44 25.03 -5.56
CA ASP A 100 5.44 24.09 -6.70
C ASP A 100 5.69 22.67 -6.20
N PRO A 101 4.84 21.67 -6.56
CA PRO A 101 4.96 20.30 -6.11
C PRO A 101 6.27 19.60 -6.48
N PHE A 102 6.97 20.07 -7.53
CA PHE A 102 8.25 19.52 -7.99
C PHE A 102 9.44 20.44 -7.74
N GLU A 103 9.25 21.54 -7.02
CA GLU A 103 10.35 22.38 -6.51
C GLU A 103 10.35 22.27 -4.96
N PRO A 104 11.13 21.34 -4.41
CA PRO A 104 11.08 21.02 -2.98
C PRO A 104 11.50 22.21 -2.11
N GLU A 105 10.72 22.46 -1.07
CA GLU A 105 10.92 23.57 -0.14
C GLU A 105 10.96 23.08 1.30
N VAL A 106 11.95 23.56 2.06
CA VAL A 106 12.00 23.30 3.52
C VAL A 106 11.26 24.42 4.25
N ARG A 107 10.16 24.07 4.93
CA ARG A 107 9.37 24.98 5.78
C ARG A 107 9.07 24.30 7.11
N ASP A 108 9.20 25.02 8.21
CA ASP A 108 8.85 24.54 9.55
C ASP A 108 9.42 23.15 9.89
N GLY A 109 10.63 22.85 9.41
CA GLY A 109 11.29 21.56 9.63
C GLY A 109 10.76 20.39 8.77
N HIS A 110 9.99 20.67 7.73
CA HIS A 110 9.46 19.68 6.77
C HIS A 110 9.93 19.99 5.36
N ILE A 111 10.16 18.98 4.57
CA ILE A 111 10.34 19.06 3.10
C ILE A 111 8.96 18.93 2.48
N PHE A 112 8.52 19.93 1.74
CA PHE A 112 7.26 19.93 1.01
C PHE A 112 7.52 19.72 -0.47
N ALA A 113 7.01 18.63 -1.03
CA ALA A 113 6.97 18.33 -2.45
C ALA A 113 6.21 17.03 -2.71
N ARG A 114 5.77 16.79 -3.94
CA ARG A 114 5.26 15.47 -4.37
C ARG A 114 6.42 14.46 -4.40
N GLY A 115 6.24 13.30 -3.76
CA GLY A 115 7.27 12.28 -3.60
C GLY A 115 8.22 12.55 -2.42
N ALA A 116 7.98 13.60 -1.63
CA ALA A 116 8.80 13.88 -0.45
C ALA A 116 8.71 12.79 0.61
N ASP A 117 7.55 12.14 0.75
CA ASP A 117 7.32 10.97 1.60
C ASP A 117 7.16 9.71 0.73
N ASP A 118 6.28 9.73 -0.22
CA ASP A 118 5.83 8.60 -1.03
C ASP A 118 6.42 8.63 -2.46
N ASP A 119 7.45 7.86 -2.76
CA ASP A 119 8.32 7.06 -1.87
C ASP A 119 9.79 7.53 -1.95
N LYS A 120 10.07 8.63 -2.74
CA LYS A 120 11.45 9.11 -2.94
C LYS A 120 12.14 9.43 -1.61
N GLY A 121 11.42 10.06 -0.66
CA GLY A 121 11.98 10.39 0.64
C GLY A 121 12.30 9.16 1.48
N GLN A 122 11.39 8.20 1.57
CA GLN A 122 11.61 6.97 2.35
C GLN A 122 12.65 6.05 1.67
N SER A 123 12.63 5.96 0.34
CA SER A 123 13.67 5.27 -0.43
C SER A 123 15.05 5.88 -0.23
N PHE A 124 15.12 7.21 -0.14
CA PHE A 124 16.37 7.93 0.11
C PHE A 124 16.94 7.64 1.49
N ILE A 125 16.11 7.43 2.51
CA ILE A 125 16.52 6.95 3.85
C ILE A 125 17.34 5.65 3.71
N GLN A 126 16.84 4.68 2.94
CA GLN A 126 17.50 3.40 2.72
C GLN A 126 18.89 3.58 2.06
N VAL A 127 18.94 4.41 1.01
CA VAL A 127 20.19 4.65 0.29
C VAL A 127 21.22 5.38 1.14
N LYS A 128 20.81 6.34 2.01
CA LYS A 128 21.77 7.06 2.88
C LYS A 128 22.24 6.23 4.07
N ALA A 129 21.41 5.35 4.59
CA ALA A 129 21.84 4.36 5.57
C ALA A 129 22.86 3.38 4.96
N PHE A 130 22.58 2.88 3.77
CA PHE A 130 23.52 2.04 3.01
C PHE A 130 24.85 2.76 2.75
N GLU A 131 24.82 4.03 2.30
CA GLU A 131 26.02 4.84 2.09
C GLU A 131 26.88 4.93 3.35
N TYR A 132 26.26 5.24 4.50
CA TYR A 132 26.93 5.27 5.78
C TYR A 132 27.64 3.95 6.08
N MET A 133 26.91 2.82 5.97
CA MET A 133 27.42 1.49 6.28
C MET A 133 28.62 1.09 5.39
N VAL A 134 28.54 1.41 4.09
CA VAL A 134 29.64 1.14 3.15
C VAL A 134 30.86 2.00 3.46
N ARG A 135 30.66 3.32 3.65
CA ARG A 135 31.78 4.25 3.91
C ARG A 135 32.53 3.96 5.21
N HIS A 136 31.86 3.40 6.20
CA HIS A 136 32.46 3.07 7.49
C HIS A 136 32.88 1.59 7.60
N GLY A 137 32.67 0.78 6.57
CA GLY A 137 33.00 -0.64 6.57
C GLY A 137 32.21 -1.45 7.60
N GLU A 138 31.00 -1.01 7.92
CA GLU A 138 30.15 -1.65 8.93
C GLU A 138 29.10 -2.61 8.32
N LEU A 139 29.00 -2.66 6.99
CA LEU A 139 28.01 -3.49 6.30
C LEU A 139 28.33 -4.98 6.48
N LYS A 140 27.38 -5.75 7.01
CA LYS A 140 27.52 -7.18 7.31
C LYS A 140 26.79 -8.08 6.33
N HIS A 141 25.86 -7.53 5.56
CA HIS A 141 25.03 -8.25 4.61
C HIS A 141 25.36 -7.84 3.18
N ASN A 142 25.11 -8.73 2.24
CA ASN A 142 24.96 -8.31 0.86
C ASN A 142 23.68 -7.49 0.75
N VAL A 143 23.71 -6.43 -0.02
CA VAL A 143 22.52 -5.58 -0.22
C VAL A 143 22.22 -5.48 -1.71
N LYS A 144 20.99 -5.74 -2.06
CA LYS A 144 20.45 -5.52 -3.40
C LYS A 144 19.37 -4.47 -3.32
N PHE A 145 19.22 -3.69 -4.36
CA PHE A 145 18.15 -2.72 -4.53
C PHE A 145 17.35 -3.05 -5.79
N ILE A 146 16.03 -2.92 -5.68
CA ILE A 146 15.12 -2.93 -6.82
C ILE A 146 14.13 -1.78 -6.64
N PHE A 147 14.17 -0.79 -7.53
CA PHE A 147 13.26 0.34 -7.53
C PHE A 147 12.43 0.32 -8.78
N GLU A 148 11.10 0.29 -8.63
CA GLU A 148 10.17 0.28 -9.75
C GLU A 148 9.62 1.67 -10.08
N GLY A 149 8.97 1.80 -11.24
CA GLY A 149 8.36 3.03 -11.70
C GLY A 149 6.88 2.88 -12.05
N GLU A 150 6.15 1.98 -11.41
CA GLU A 150 4.74 1.69 -11.70
C GLU A 150 3.90 1.39 -10.46
N GLU A 151 4.41 1.63 -9.24
CA GLU A 151 3.68 1.31 -8.01
C GLU A 151 2.35 2.06 -7.95
N GLU A 152 2.37 3.34 -8.27
CA GLU A 152 1.23 4.24 -8.23
C GLU A 152 0.13 3.93 -9.28
N ILE A 153 0.41 3.03 -10.20
CA ILE A 153 -0.54 2.48 -11.18
C ILE A 153 -0.78 0.98 -10.99
N GLY A 154 -0.32 0.41 -9.85
CA GLY A 154 -0.56 -0.98 -9.44
C GLY A 154 0.46 -1.99 -9.96
N SER A 155 1.68 -1.57 -10.26
CA SER A 155 2.82 -2.43 -10.63
C SER A 155 2.56 -3.45 -11.74
N PRO A 156 1.94 -3.07 -12.87
CA PRO A 156 1.48 -4.03 -13.88
C PRO A 156 2.60 -4.88 -14.49
N SER A 157 3.83 -4.36 -14.55
CA SER A 157 4.98 -5.04 -15.16
C SER A 157 5.82 -5.83 -14.15
N LEU A 158 5.70 -5.55 -12.85
CA LEU A 158 6.62 -6.05 -11.84
C LEU A 158 6.53 -7.56 -11.67
N ASN A 159 5.35 -8.16 -11.68
CA ASN A 159 5.18 -9.61 -11.55
C ASN A 159 5.89 -10.41 -12.65
N ALA A 160 5.89 -9.90 -13.88
CA ALA A 160 6.62 -10.51 -14.99
C ALA A 160 8.13 -10.39 -14.77
N PHE A 161 8.59 -9.20 -14.36
CA PHE A 161 10.00 -8.94 -14.06
C PHE A 161 10.53 -9.83 -12.93
N LEU A 162 9.79 -9.98 -11.82
CA LEU A 162 10.18 -10.84 -10.70
C LEU A 162 10.34 -12.31 -11.11
N LYS A 163 9.45 -12.82 -11.98
CA LYS A 163 9.53 -14.19 -12.50
C LYS A 163 10.76 -14.39 -13.40
N GLU A 164 11.03 -13.43 -14.28
CA GLU A 164 12.14 -13.48 -15.22
C GLU A 164 13.50 -13.36 -14.51
N HIS A 165 13.58 -12.50 -13.48
CA HIS A 165 14.82 -12.20 -12.78
C HIS A 165 14.94 -12.86 -11.40
N ARG A 166 14.21 -13.95 -11.16
CA ARG A 166 14.16 -14.63 -9.84
C ARG A 166 15.53 -14.96 -9.27
N GLU A 167 16.48 -15.41 -10.10
CA GLU A 167 17.83 -15.76 -9.67
C GLU A 167 18.63 -14.51 -9.27
N LEU A 168 18.52 -13.42 -10.04
CA LEU A 168 19.12 -12.13 -9.73
C LEU A 168 18.64 -11.56 -8.39
N LEU A 169 17.35 -11.72 -8.11
CA LEU A 169 16.66 -11.15 -6.95
C LEU A 169 16.69 -12.06 -5.72
N LYS A 170 17.41 -13.18 -5.73
CA LYS A 170 17.58 -14.03 -4.55
C LYS A 170 18.08 -13.21 -3.37
N ALA A 171 17.39 -13.33 -2.24
CA ALA A 171 17.71 -12.68 -0.98
C ALA A 171 17.15 -13.51 0.19
N ASP A 172 17.57 -13.19 1.41
CA ASP A 172 17.08 -13.83 2.64
C ASP A 172 15.89 -13.07 3.22
N VAL A 173 15.83 -11.75 2.97
CA VAL A 173 14.74 -10.87 3.40
C VAL A 173 14.60 -9.70 2.44
N ILE A 174 13.35 -9.22 2.30
CA ILE A 174 13.04 -7.97 1.60
C ILE A 174 12.76 -6.89 2.64
N LEU A 175 13.32 -5.70 2.44
CA LEU A 175 13.09 -4.51 3.26
C LEU A 175 12.38 -3.46 2.44
N VAL A 176 11.27 -2.95 2.99
CA VAL A 176 10.42 -1.95 2.33
C VAL A 176 10.13 -0.83 3.31
N SER A 177 10.24 0.42 2.87
CA SER A 177 9.93 1.61 3.70
C SER A 177 8.62 2.31 3.33
N ASP A 178 7.95 1.88 2.30
CA ASP A 178 6.71 2.43 1.79
C ASP A 178 5.50 2.11 2.68
N THR A 179 5.56 2.55 3.94
CA THR A 179 4.46 2.49 4.92
C THR A 179 4.57 3.63 5.93
N SER A 180 3.57 3.74 6.84
CA SER A 180 3.53 4.82 7.82
C SER A 180 3.67 4.31 9.25
N MET A 181 4.19 5.15 10.13
CA MET A 181 4.11 5.00 11.59
C MET A 181 2.75 5.51 12.11
N LEU A 182 2.40 5.14 13.34
CA LEU A 182 1.23 5.70 14.04
C LEU A 182 1.39 7.19 14.37
N GLY A 183 2.62 7.63 14.60
CA GLY A 183 2.95 9.03 14.87
C GLY A 183 4.45 9.21 15.11
N ALA A 184 4.92 10.45 15.01
CA ALA A 184 6.33 10.80 15.25
C ALA A 184 6.82 10.41 16.66
N ASP A 185 5.92 10.54 17.66
CA ASP A 185 6.17 10.16 19.05
C ASP A 185 5.69 8.74 19.39
N LEU A 186 5.10 8.05 18.44
CA LEU A 186 4.56 6.71 18.59
C LEU A 186 5.04 5.82 17.44
N PRO A 187 6.33 5.43 17.45
CA PRO A 187 6.90 4.62 16.39
C PRO A 187 6.18 3.28 16.30
N SER A 188 5.97 2.80 15.09
CA SER A 188 5.34 1.51 14.84
C SER A 188 5.93 0.84 13.62
N LEU A 189 5.93 -0.50 13.62
CA LEU A 189 6.29 -1.33 12.48
C LEU A 189 5.04 -2.01 11.93
N THR A 190 4.88 -1.97 10.62
CA THR A 190 3.77 -2.64 9.97
C THR A 190 4.04 -4.14 9.90
N THR A 191 3.20 -4.94 10.56
CA THR A 191 3.31 -6.41 10.58
C THR A 191 2.34 -7.10 9.64
N GLY A 192 1.44 -6.37 9.02
CA GLY A 192 0.49 -6.96 8.09
C GLY A 192 -0.31 -5.95 7.31
N LEU A 193 -0.73 -6.38 6.14
CA LEU A 193 -1.55 -5.64 5.18
C LEU A 193 -2.75 -6.49 4.80
N ARG A 194 -3.90 -5.87 4.55
CA ARG A 194 -5.04 -6.57 3.98
C ARG A 194 -4.88 -6.75 2.49
N GLY A 195 -5.47 -7.81 1.97
CA GLY A 195 -5.64 -8.01 0.53
C GLY A 195 -6.84 -7.25 -0.01
N LEU A 196 -7.08 -7.41 -1.28
CA LEU A 196 -8.19 -6.79 -2.02
C LEU A 196 -8.73 -7.76 -3.06
N ALA A 197 -10.05 -7.75 -3.23
CA ALA A 197 -10.70 -8.29 -4.41
C ALA A 197 -11.82 -7.32 -4.83
N TYR A 198 -11.93 -7.04 -6.13
CA TYR A 198 -12.79 -5.99 -6.66
C TYR A 198 -13.60 -6.50 -7.85
N TRP A 199 -14.89 -6.12 -7.94
CA TRP A 199 -15.81 -6.56 -8.99
C TRP A 199 -16.70 -5.44 -9.47
N GLU A 200 -17.17 -5.59 -10.70
CA GLU A 200 -18.32 -4.89 -11.24
C GLU A 200 -19.47 -5.86 -11.45
N ILE A 201 -20.66 -5.48 -11.01
CA ILE A 201 -21.91 -6.23 -11.16
C ILE A 201 -22.82 -5.47 -12.10
N GLU A 202 -23.33 -6.16 -13.12
CA GLU A 202 -24.39 -5.67 -14.01
C GLU A 202 -25.62 -6.55 -13.85
N VAL A 203 -26.77 -5.93 -13.59
CA VAL A 203 -28.08 -6.58 -13.57
C VAL A 203 -28.89 -6.05 -14.73
N THR A 204 -29.26 -6.94 -15.66
CA THR A 204 -30.08 -6.62 -16.83
C THR A 204 -31.47 -7.21 -16.66
N GLY A 205 -32.51 -6.37 -16.75
CA GLY A 205 -33.92 -6.75 -16.70
C GLY A 205 -34.57 -6.72 -18.08
N PRO A 206 -35.54 -5.83 -18.31
CA PRO A 206 -36.26 -5.70 -19.59
C PRO A 206 -35.32 -5.19 -20.70
N ASN A 207 -35.71 -5.32 -21.95
CA ASN A 207 -34.93 -4.93 -23.11
C ASN A 207 -34.86 -3.39 -23.34
N ARG A 208 -35.55 -2.61 -22.55
CA ARG A 208 -35.57 -1.14 -22.52
C ARG A 208 -36.14 -0.64 -21.21
N ASP A 209 -35.99 0.63 -20.93
CA ASP A 209 -36.67 1.30 -19.83
C ASP A 209 -38.20 1.25 -20.02
N LEU A 210 -38.92 0.97 -18.94
CA LEU A 210 -40.34 0.80 -18.95
C LEU A 210 -41.04 1.84 -18.06
N HIS A 211 -42.29 2.17 -18.36
CA HIS A 211 -43.10 3.01 -17.50
C HIS A 211 -43.48 2.25 -16.21
N SER A 212 -43.03 2.77 -15.04
CA SER A 212 -43.23 2.07 -13.76
C SER A 212 -44.69 1.89 -13.36
N GLY A 213 -45.59 2.79 -13.78
CA GLY A 213 -47.03 2.67 -13.55
C GLY A 213 -47.70 1.54 -14.35
N HIS A 214 -47.14 1.16 -15.50
CA HIS A 214 -47.71 0.10 -16.34
C HIS A 214 -47.06 -1.27 -16.03
N PHE A 215 -45.79 -1.30 -15.64
CA PHE A 215 -45.03 -2.54 -15.50
C PHE A 215 -44.55 -2.81 -14.07
N GLY A 216 -44.64 -1.82 -13.17
CA GLY A 216 -44.26 -1.96 -11.77
C GLY A 216 -45.14 -3.00 -11.06
N GLY A 217 -44.50 -3.88 -10.27
CA GLY A 217 -45.18 -5.02 -9.64
C GLY A 217 -45.30 -6.26 -10.52
N ALA A 218 -45.14 -6.12 -11.86
CA ALA A 218 -45.24 -7.24 -12.81
C ALA A 218 -43.88 -7.61 -13.40
N VAL A 219 -42.97 -6.64 -13.54
CA VAL A 219 -41.62 -6.82 -14.10
C VAL A 219 -40.58 -6.50 -13.05
N ALA A 220 -39.53 -7.29 -12.95
CA ALA A 220 -38.45 -7.06 -12.01
C ALA A 220 -37.69 -5.75 -12.34
N ASN A 221 -37.50 -4.93 -11.32
CA ASN A 221 -36.68 -3.73 -11.40
C ASN A 221 -35.21 -4.11 -11.08
N PRO A 222 -34.28 -3.94 -12.03
CA PRO A 222 -32.85 -4.29 -11.80
C PRO A 222 -32.19 -3.63 -10.59
N ILE A 223 -32.57 -2.37 -10.28
CA ILE A 223 -32.04 -1.68 -9.08
C ILE A 223 -32.52 -2.38 -7.81
N ASN A 224 -33.85 -2.68 -7.72
CA ASN A 224 -34.39 -3.37 -6.57
C ASN A 224 -33.79 -4.75 -6.36
N VAL A 225 -33.53 -5.48 -7.46
CA VAL A 225 -32.89 -6.79 -7.43
C VAL A 225 -31.43 -6.65 -6.96
N LEU A 226 -30.67 -5.72 -7.54
CA LEU A 226 -29.27 -5.46 -7.17
C LEU A 226 -29.15 -5.10 -5.67
N CYS A 227 -29.96 -4.17 -5.19
CA CYS A 227 -29.96 -3.79 -3.77
C CYS A 227 -30.28 -4.98 -2.85
N LYS A 228 -31.24 -5.84 -3.22
CA LYS A 228 -31.57 -7.03 -2.44
C LYS A 228 -30.46 -8.09 -2.45
N MET A 229 -29.76 -8.25 -3.55
CA MET A 229 -28.61 -9.16 -3.62
C MET A 229 -27.45 -8.63 -2.78
N LEU A 230 -27.09 -7.35 -2.92
CA LEU A 230 -26.00 -6.75 -2.14
C LEU A 230 -26.27 -6.76 -0.64
N ALA A 231 -27.51 -6.52 -0.22
CA ALA A 231 -27.91 -6.57 1.19
C ALA A 231 -27.79 -7.98 1.80
N GLN A 232 -27.69 -9.04 1.01
CA GLN A 232 -27.49 -10.41 1.50
C GLN A 232 -26.03 -10.78 1.68
N VAL A 233 -25.07 -9.95 1.20
CA VAL A 233 -23.63 -10.26 1.29
C VAL A 233 -23.11 -10.16 2.72
N THR A 234 -23.79 -9.38 3.57
CA THR A 234 -23.44 -9.27 4.99
C THR A 234 -24.68 -9.52 5.86
N ASP A 235 -24.49 -10.10 7.03
CA ASP A 235 -25.53 -10.29 8.02
C ASP A 235 -25.66 -9.12 9.00
N ALA A 236 -26.60 -9.22 9.95
CA ALA A 236 -26.83 -8.19 10.96
C ALA A 236 -25.67 -7.99 11.95
N ASP A 237 -24.78 -8.95 12.07
CA ASP A 237 -23.55 -8.87 12.89
C ASP A 237 -22.35 -8.36 12.09
N GLY A 238 -22.54 -7.94 10.84
CA GLY A 238 -21.50 -7.41 9.95
C GLY A 238 -20.59 -8.48 9.35
N ARG A 239 -20.97 -9.76 9.44
CA ARG A 239 -20.21 -10.88 8.91
C ARG A 239 -20.58 -11.14 7.46
N ILE A 240 -19.60 -11.41 6.61
CA ILE A 240 -19.81 -11.77 5.19
C ILE A 240 -20.46 -13.17 5.13
N THR A 241 -21.52 -13.29 4.34
CA THR A 241 -22.37 -14.48 4.26
C THR A 241 -22.03 -15.42 3.09
N ILE A 242 -21.07 -15.05 2.26
CA ILE A 242 -20.64 -15.87 1.13
C ILE A 242 -20.16 -17.25 1.65
N PRO A 243 -20.72 -18.37 1.18
CA PRO A 243 -20.27 -19.70 1.59
C PRO A 243 -18.78 -19.88 1.35
N HIS A 244 -18.12 -20.52 2.31
CA HIS A 244 -16.66 -20.78 2.28
C HIS A 244 -15.73 -19.56 2.31
N PHE A 245 -16.28 -18.35 2.45
CA PHE A 245 -15.49 -17.12 2.50
C PHE A 245 -14.47 -17.11 3.66
N TYR A 246 -14.83 -17.70 4.79
CA TYR A 246 -14.01 -17.70 6.00
C TYR A 246 -13.15 -18.96 6.17
N ASP A 247 -13.17 -19.92 5.24
CA ASP A 247 -12.48 -21.21 5.40
C ASP A 247 -10.97 -21.06 5.63
N ARG A 248 -10.37 -20.00 5.12
CA ARG A 248 -8.95 -19.68 5.29
C ARG A 248 -8.69 -18.50 6.23
N VAL A 249 -9.73 -17.95 6.85
CA VAL A 249 -9.57 -16.82 7.79
C VAL A 249 -9.20 -17.36 9.15
N GLU A 250 -7.97 -17.12 9.56
CA GLU A 250 -7.50 -17.51 10.89
C GLU A 250 -8.07 -16.59 11.97
N PRO A 251 -8.39 -17.13 13.17
CA PRO A 251 -8.71 -16.30 14.32
C PRO A 251 -7.53 -15.38 14.66
N VAL A 252 -7.81 -14.14 15.03
CA VAL A 252 -6.77 -13.24 15.54
C VAL A 252 -6.24 -13.80 16.86
N PRO A 253 -4.94 -14.14 16.96
CA PRO A 253 -4.37 -14.70 18.18
C PRO A 253 -4.56 -13.76 19.37
N GLU A 254 -4.81 -14.32 20.57
CA GLU A 254 -5.04 -13.54 21.78
C GLU A 254 -3.85 -12.62 22.13
N ALA A 255 -2.63 -13.07 21.86
CA ALA A 255 -1.43 -12.24 22.03
C ALA A 255 -1.46 -11.00 21.10
N GLU A 256 -1.89 -11.18 19.87
CA GLU A 256 -2.01 -10.09 18.89
C GLU A 256 -3.14 -9.13 19.25
N ARG A 257 -4.30 -9.64 19.69
CA ARG A 257 -5.40 -8.81 20.20
C ARG A 257 -4.94 -7.91 21.36
N ARG A 258 -4.10 -8.45 22.26
CA ARG A 258 -3.49 -7.65 23.35
C ARG A 258 -2.54 -6.59 22.84
N MET A 259 -1.77 -6.85 21.78
CA MET A 259 -0.91 -5.83 21.19
C MET A 259 -1.73 -4.73 20.51
N ILE A 260 -2.76 -5.09 19.75
CA ILE A 260 -3.68 -4.13 19.13
C ILE A 260 -4.36 -3.25 20.19
N ALA A 261 -4.76 -3.84 21.34
CA ALA A 261 -5.37 -3.10 22.44
C ALA A 261 -4.42 -2.10 23.13
N GLN A 262 -3.09 -2.20 22.92
CA GLN A 262 -2.11 -1.22 23.41
C GLN A 262 -2.02 0.02 22.51
N ILE A 263 -2.53 -0.06 21.27
CA ILE A 263 -2.54 1.09 20.35
C ILE A 263 -3.50 2.14 20.91
N PRO A 264 -3.05 3.37 21.19
CA PRO A 264 -3.94 4.43 21.65
C PRO A 264 -5.05 4.70 20.63
N PHE A 265 -6.30 4.49 21.05
CA PHE A 265 -7.47 4.73 20.21
C PHE A 265 -8.55 5.44 21.02
N ASP A 266 -8.87 6.67 20.63
CA ASP A 266 -9.98 7.44 21.18
C ASP A 266 -11.15 7.41 20.19
N GLU A 267 -12.15 6.58 20.50
CA GLU A 267 -13.32 6.40 19.64
C GLU A 267 -14.12 7.69 19.44
N ALA A 268 -14.24 8.52 20.49
CA ALA A 268 -15.00 9.75 20.39
C ALA A 268 -14.30 10.75 19.43
N ARG A 269 -12.97 10.86 19.57
CA ARG A 269 -12.16 11.69 18.66
C ARG A 269 -12.17 11.15 17.23
N TYR A 270 -12.09 9.84 17.07
CA TYR A 270 -12.16 9.18 15.75
C TYR A 270 -13.50 9.46 15.06
N LYS A 271 -14.62 9.26 15.75
CA LYS A 271 -15.96 9.57 15.24
C LYS A 271 -16.11 11.05 14.87
N ALA A 272 -15.64 11.94 15.73
CA ALA A 272 -15.70 13.39 15.48
C ALA A 272 -14.87 13.79 14.25
N ALA A 273 -13.69 13.20 14.06
CA ALA A 273 -12.80 13.51 12.93
C ALA A 273 -13.39 13.14 11.58
N ILE A 274 -14.21 12.08 11.52
CA ILE A 274 -14.85 11.59 10.27
C ILE A 274 -16.34 11.95 10.18
N GLY A 275 -16.89 12.63 11.20
CA GLY A 275 -18.27 13.16 11.19
C GLY A 275 -19.35 12.08 11.28
N VAL A 276 -19.14 11.01 12.06
CA VAL A 276 -20.13 9.95 12.27
C VAL A 276 -20.54 9.84 13.74
N ASP A 277 -21.79 9.47 13.99
CA ASP A 277 -22.31 9.28 15.34
C ASP A 277 -21.99 7.89 15.91
N GLU A 278 -21.97 6.86 15.05
CA GLU A 278 -21.74 5.47 15.43
C GLU A 278 -20.76 4.77 14.47
N LEU A 279 -20.01 3.81 14.99
CA LEU A 279 -19.15 2.93 14.21
C LEU A 279 -19.84 1.60 13.92
N GLN A 280 -19.56 1.02 12.75
CA GLN A 280 -20.13 -0.22 12.29
C GLN A 280 -19.02 -1.25 11.97
N GLY A 281 -19.36 -2.51 11.91
CA GLY A 281 -18.50 -3.61 11.47
C GLY A 281 -18.77 -4.90 12.19
N GLU A 282 -17.94 -5.92 11.95
CA GLU A 282 -18.12 -7.27 12.46
C GLU A 282 -18.15 -7.27 14.00
N LYS A 283 -19.22 -7.87 14.56
CA LYS A 283 -19.43 -7.96 16.01
C LYS A 283 -18.36 -8.81 16.69
N GLY A 284 -17.94 -8.40 17.88
CA GLY A 284 -16.92 -9.10 18.68
C GLY A 284 -15.48 -8.64 18.41
N TYR A 285 -15.28 -7.66 17.53
CA TYR A 285 -13.99 -7.07 17.23
C TYR A 285 -14.01 -5.56 17.49
N SER A 286 -12.87 -5.03 17.96
CA SER A 286 -12.67 -3.58 18.08
C SER A 286 -12.55 -2.91 16.72
N THR A 287 -12.66 -1.59 16.67
CA THR A 287 -12.51 -0.82 15.42
C THR A 287 -11.14 -1.06 14.78
N LEU A 288 -10.08 -1.12 15.58
CA LEU A 288 -8.73 -1.40 15.08
C LEU A 288 -8.61 -2.81 14.52
N GLU A 289 -9.23 -3.82 15.13
CA GLU A 289 -9.25 -5.18 14.59
C GLU A 289 -10.07 -5.28 13.31
N ARG A 290 -11.23 -4.60 13.23
CA ARG A 290 -12.10 -4.60 12.05
C ARG A 290 -11.41 -4.04 10.83
N ASN A 291 -10.65 -2.96 10.98
CA ASN A 291 -9.99 -2.31 9.86
C ASN A 291 -8.60 -2.85 9.51
N SER A 292 -8.09 -3.82 10.27
CA SER A 292 -6.74 -4.38 10.07
C SER A 292 -6.68 -5.91 9.98
N CYS A 293 -7.44 -6.62 10.82
CA CYS A 293 -7.37 -8.08 10.96
C CYS A 293 -8.62 -8.82 10.47
N ARG A 294 -9.67 -8.07 10.10
CA ARG A 294 -10.92 -8.69 9.64
C ARG A 294 -11.19 -8.30 8.18
N PRO A 295 -11.80 -9.23 7.42
CA PRO A 295 -12.25 -8.89 6.08
C PRO A 295 -13.44 -7.92 6.13
N SER A 296 -13.62 -7.14 5.09
CA SER A 296 -14.79 -6.26 4.93
C SER A 296 -15.36 -6.39 3.52
N PHE A 297 -16.64 -6.04 3.36
CA PHE A 297 -17.30 -5.89 2.09
C PHE A 297 -17.87 -4.48 1.98
N ASP A 298 -17.55 -3.78 0.88
CA ASP A 298 -17.94 -2.40 0.66
C ASP A 298 -18.49 -2.21 -0.75
N ILE A 299 -19.61 -1.47 -0.83
CA ILE A 299 -20.19 -1.02 -2.11
C ILE A 299 -19.52 0.31 -2.44
N CYS A 300 -18.59 0.29 -3.41
CA CYS A 300 -17.82 1.47 -3.80
C CYS A 300 -18.57 2.41 -4.74
N GLY A 301 -19.58 1.88 -5.45
CA GLY A 301 -20.45 2.64 -6.34
C GLY A 301 -21.66 1.84 -6.74
N ILE A 302 -22.81 2.53 -6.91
CA ILE A 302 -24.05 1.93 -7.40
C ILE A 302 -24.75 2.94 -8.30
N TRP A 303 -25.23 2.50 -9.46
CA TRP A 303 -25.93 3.39 -10.39
C TRP A 303 -26.93 2.64 -11.27
N GLY A 304 -27.86 3.40 -11.82
CA GLY A 304 -28.94 2.95 -12.70
C GLY A 304 -30.15 3.85 -12.59
N GLY A 305 -31.08 3.71 -13.50
CA GLY A 305 -32.32 4.50 -13.51
C GLY A 305 -32.09 5.98 -13.88
N TYR A 306 -32.97 6.82 -13.40
CA TYR A 306 -32.95 8.25 -13.70
C TYR A 306 -32.31 9.05 -12.55
N THR A 307 -31.31 9.83 -12.89
CA THR A 307 -30.54 10.67 -11.95
C THR A 307 -30.55 12.16 -12.35
N GLY A 308 -31.33 12.53 -13.39
CA GLY A 308 -31.48 13.92 -13.82
C GLY A 308 -32.41 14.74 -12.94
N GLU A 309 -32.53 16.02 -13.24
CA GLU A 309 -33.43 16.93 -12.52
C GLU A 309 -34.90 16.52 -12.69
N GLY A 310 -35.71 16.67 -11.64
CA GLY A 310 -37.12 16.31 -11.60
C GLY A 310 -37.36 14.82 -11.36
N SER A 311 -38.56 14.34 -11.68
CA SER A 311 -38.97 12.94 -11.50
C SER A 311 -39.24 12.24 -12.83
N LYS A 312 -38.85 10.98 -12.93
CA LYS A 312 -39.18 10.08 -14.05
C LYS A 312 -39.70 8.75 -13.50
N THR A 313 -40.95 8.42 -13.78
CA THR A 313 -41.56 7.15 -13.34
C THR A 313 -41.07 6.00 -14.21
N VAL A 314 -39.84 5.55 -13.99
CA VAL A 314 -39.15 4.57 -14.82
C VAL A 314 -38.81 3.30 -14.04
N LEU A 315 -38.90 2.18 -14.72
CA LEU A 315 -38.31 0.90 -14.35
C LEU A 315 -37.14 0.70 -15.32
N PRO A 316 -35.89 0.85 -14.84
CA PRO A 316 -34.75 0.83 -15.74
C PRO A 316 -34.49 -0.55 -16.34
N SER A 317 -33.81 -0.59 -17.46
CA SER A 317 -33.41 -1.83 -18.12
C SER A 317 -32.18 -2.46 -17.48
N THR A 318 -31.30 -1.66 -16.86
CA THR A 318 -30.07 -2.11 -16.23
C THR A 318 -29.80 -1.42 -14.89
N ALA A 319 -29.00 -2.07 -14.04
CA ALA A 319 -28.42 -1.51 -12.84
C ALA A 319 -27.00 -2.05 -12.65
N HIS A 320 -26.14 -1.25 -12.04
CA HIS A 320 -24.72 -1.57 -11.90
C HIS A 320 -24.23 -1.29 -10.47
N ALA A 321 -23.24 -2.05 -10.02
CA ALA A 321 -22.48 -1.75 -8.81
C ALA A 321 -21.00 -2.09 -8.98
N LYS A 322 -20.16 -1.29 -8.32
CA LYS A 322 -18.76 -1.62 -8.07
C LYS A 322 -18.64 -1.96 -6.59
N VAL A 323 -18.04 -3.11 -6.31
CA VAL A 323 -17.93 -3.64 -4.95
C VAL A 323 -16.54 -4.17 -4.69
N SER A 324 -16.10 -4.14 -3.43
CA SER A 324 -14.83 -4.68 -3.03
C SER A 324 -14.92 -5.46 -1.72
N CYS A 325 -14.04 -6.45 -1.56
CA CYS A 325 -13.72 -7.05 -0.29
C CYS A 325 -12.28 -6.72 0.09
N ARG A 326 -12.08 -6.23 1.32
CA ARG A 326 -10.74 -6.33 1.91
C ARG A 326 -10.57 -7.75 2.44
N LEU A 327 -9.45 -8.36 2.07
CA LEU A 327 -9.13 -9.74 2.43
C LEU A 327 -8.11 -9.75 3.57
N VAL A 328 -8.07 -10.84 4.32
CA VAL A 328 -7.03 -11.05 5.33
C VAL A 328 -6.02 -12.10 4.87
N PRO A 329 -4.85 -12.22 5.52
CA PRO A 329 -3.85 -13.21 5.14
C PRO A 329 -4.43 -14.61 4.97
N HIS A 330 -3.86 -15.38 4.05
CA HIS A 330 -4.26 -16.74 3.62
C HIS A 330 -5.51 -16.79 2.71
N GLN A 331 -6.32 -15.72 2.61
CA GLN A 331 -7.35 -15.66 1.58
C GLN A 331 -6.72 -15.36 0.21
N GLN A 332 -6.97 -16.21 -0.76
CA GLN A 332 -6.54 -16.04 -2.14
C GLN A 332 -7.59 -15.24 -2.91
N HIS A 333 -7.22 -14.11 -3.48
CA HIS A 333 -8.17 -13.21 -4.13
C HIS A 333 -8.90 -13.85 -5.31
N GLU A 334 -8.24 -14.73 -6.06
CA GLU A 334 -8.86 -15.47 -7.16
C GLU A 334 -9.91 -16.49 -6.67
N GLU A 335 -9.63 -17.18 -5.53
CA GLU A 335 -10.58 -18.08 -4.88
C GLU A 335 -11.80 -17.31 -4.39
N ILE A 336 -11.58 -16.23 -3.65
CA ILE A 336 -12.65 -15.34 -3.17
C ILE A 336 -13.46 -14.76 -4.33
N SER A 337 -12.78 -14.43 -5.43
CA SER A 337 -13.45 -13.93 -6.64
C SER A 337 -14.43 -14.96 -7.21
N ARG A 338 -14.03 -16.22 -7.29
CA ARG A 338 -14.94 -17.29 -7.72
C ARG A 338 -16.12 -17.47 -6.76
N LEU A 339 -15.85 -17.54 -5.45
CA LEU A 339 -16.89 -17.67 -4.43
C LEU A 339 -17.92 -16.53 -4.50
N PHE A 340 -17.45 -15.31 -4.71
CA PHE A 340 -18.31 -14.14 -4.85
C PHE A 340 -19.18 -14.24 -6.12
N VAL A 341 -18.59 -14.56 -7.27
CA VAL A 341 -19.33 -14.72 -8.54
C VAL A 341 -20.41 -15.80 -8.39
N ASP A 342 -20.04 -16.96 -7.87
CA ASP A 342 -20.96 -18.09 -7.68
C ASP A 342 -22.10 -17.73 -6.73
N TYR A 343 -21.78 -17.05 -5.63
CA TYR A 343 -22.76 -16.61 -4.66
C TYR A 343 -23.77 -15.62 -5.25
N ILE A 344 -23.30 -14.55 -5.90
CA ILE A 344 -24.16 -13.55 -6.54
C ILE A 344 -25.05 -14.19 -7.60
N GLN A 345 -24.52 -15.10 -8.40
CA GLN A 345 -25.30 -15.85 -9.38
C GLN A 345 -26.35 -16.77 -8.74
N SER A 346 -26.02 -17.39 -7.60
CA SER A 346 -26.92 -18.32 -6.90
C SER A 346 -28.14 -17.60 -6.28
N ILE A 347 -27.98 -16.36 -5.84
CA ILE A 347 -29.06 -15.55 -5.24
C ILE A 347 -29.80 -14.68 -6.26
N ALA A 348 -29.35 -14.66 -7.51
CA ALA A 348 -30.00 -13.91 -8.59
C ALA A 348 -31.35 -14.53 -8.96
N PRO A 349 -32.44 -13.77 -8.96
CA PRO A 349 -33.74 -14.31 -9.42
C PRO A 349 -33.76 -14.50 -10.95
N ARG A 350 -34.46 -15.50 -11.41
CA ARG A 350 -34.62 -15.82 -12.85
C ARG A 350 -35.24 -14.71 -13.71
N SER A 351 -35.79 -13.68 -13.07
CA SER A 351 -36.39 -12.53 -13.73
C SER A 351 -35.42 -11.50 -14.28
N VAL A 352 -34.12 -11.66 -13.99
CA VAL A 352 -33.05 -10.80 -14.50
C VAL A 352 -31.85 -11.64 -14.95
N ARG A 353 -30.94 -11.01 -15.70
CA ARG A 353 -29.62 -11.55 -16.00
C ARG A 353 -28.58 -10.81 -15.19
N VAL A 354 -27.66 -11.54 -14.56
CA VAL A 354 -26.59 -10.96 -13.75
C VAL A 354 -25.24 -11.33 -14.34
N LYS A 355 -24.40 -10.33 -14.55
CA LYS A 355 -23.00 -10.49 -14.93
C LYS A 355 -22.14 -9.91 -13.82
N VAL A 356 -21.18 -10.71 -13.34
CA VAL A 356 -20.15 -10.26 -12.39
C VAL A 356 -18.81 -10.32 -13.12
N THR A 357 -18.12 -9.20 -13.17
CA THR A 357 -16.80 -9.09 -13.81
C THR A 357 -15.76 -8.85 -12.76
N PRO A 358 -14.87 -9.83 -12.47
CA PRO A 358 -13.70 -9.60 -11.65
C PRO A 358 -12.80 -8.54 -12.29
N MET A 359 -12.23 -7.67 -11.45
CA MET A 359 -11.34 -6.61 -11.91
C MET A 359 -9.92 -6.90 -11.43
N HIS A 360 -9.48 -6.29 -10.34
CA HIS A 360 -8.15 -6.47 -9.77
C HIS A 360 -8.23 -7.00 -8.35
N GLY A 361 -7.12 -7.54 -7.86
CA GLY A 361 -7.02 -8.04 -6.50
C GLY A 361 -5.57 -8.38 -6.15
N GLY A 362 -5.38 -8.76 -4.90
CA GLY A 362 -4.12 -9.22 -4.35
C GLY A 362 -4.34 -9.78 -2.95
N GLU A 363 -3.43 -10.63 -2.53
CA GLU A 363 -3.48 -11.26 -1.22
C GLU A 363 -3.10 -10.29 -0.09
N GLY A 364 -3.54 -10.57 1.12
CA GLY A 364 -3.01 -9.96 2.33
C GLY A 364 -1.63 -10.53 2.69
N TYR A 365 -0.90 -9.79 3.50
CA TYR A 365 0.44 -10.16 3.95
C TYR A 365 0.56 -10.09 5.48
N VAL A 366 1.34 -10.99 6.07
CA VAL A 366 1.76 -10.95 7.47
C VAL A 366 3.26 -11.22 7.57
N CYS A 367 3.98 -10.31 8.22
CA CYS A 367 5.35 -10.51 8.64
C CYS A 367 5.38 -11.19 10.02
N PRO A 368 6.01 -12.36 10.17
CA PRO A 368 6.21 -12.96 11.47
C PRO A 368 7.07 -12.06 12.37
N ILE A 369 6.59 -11.77 13.58
CA ILE A 369 7.32 -10.90 14.53
C ILE A 369 8.54 -11.60 15.17
N ASP A 370 8.63 -12.90 15.07
CA ASP A 370 9.78 -13.71 15.47
C ASP A 370 10.85 -13.84 14.38
N LEU A 371 10.60 -13.27 13.19
CA LEU A 371 11.58 -13.22 12.13
C LEU A 371 12.80 -12.38 12.59
N PRO A 372 14.03 -12.91 12.51
CA PRO A 372 15.22 -12.17 12.97
C PRO A 372 15.36 -10.79 12.35
N ALA A 373 15.05 -10.64 11.07
CA ALA A 373 15.05 -9.34 10.40
C ALA A 373 13.99 -8.36 10.93
N TYR A 374 12.81 -8.85 11.32
CA TYR A 374 11.80 -8.01 12.00
C TYR A 374 12.32 -7.51 13.35
N GLN A 375 12.94 -8.39 14.15
CA GLN A 375 13.55 -8.01 15.43
C GLN A 375 14.70 -7.02 15.24
N ALA A 376 15.45 -7.12 14.14
CA ALA A 376 16.47 -6.13 13.77
C ALA A 376 15.84 -4.76 13.50
N ALA A 377 14.70 -4.70 12.81
CA ALA A 377 13.94 -3.47 12.59
C ALA A 377 13.41 -2.87 13.89
N GLU A 378 12.89 -3.70 14.82
CA GLU A 378 12.48 -3.23 16.16
C GLU A 378 13.63 -2.57 16.93
N LYS A 379 14.84 -3.16 16.88
CA LYS A 379 16.03 -2.56 17.50
C LYS A 379 16.39 -1.24 16.83
N GLY A 380 16.31 -1.17 15.51
CA GLY A 380 16.55 0.04 14.74
C GLY A 380 15.64 1.18 15.17
N PHE A 381 14.33 0.93 15.21
CA PHE A 381 13.34 1.91 15.67
C PHE A 381 13.55 2.29 17.14
N THR A 382 13.77 1.31 18.01
CA THR A 382 14.02 1.56 19.43
C THR A 382 15.22 2.49 19.63
N LYS A 383 16.28 2.29 18.87
CA LYS A 383 17.50 3.11 18.94
C LYS A 383 17.25 4.54 18.44
N ALA A 384 16.63 4.68 17.27
CA ALA A 384 16.44 5.98 16.63
C ALA A 384 15.37 6.82 17.30
N PHE A 385 14.26 6.22 17.72
CA PHE A 385 13.11 6.93 18.29
C PHE A 385 13.10 6.93 19.83
N GLY A 386 13.98 6.16 20.49
CA GLY A 386 14.04 6.05 21.94
C GLY A 386 12.87 5.33 22.58
N LYS A 387 12.02 4.69 21.79
CA LYS A 387 10.82 3.93 22.23
C LYS A 387 10.73 2.64 21.42
N HIS A 388 10.31 1.56 22.07
CA HIS A 388 10.01 0.31 21.37
C HIS A 388 8.82 0.52 20.43
N PRO A 389 8.92 0.15 19.13
CA PRO A 389 7.83 0.34 18.19
C PRO A 389 6.66 -0.60 18.47
N LEU A 390 5.44 -0.12 18.23
CA LEU A 390 4.27 -0.96 18.27
C LEU A 390 4.16 -1.79 16.98
N ALA A 391 3.84 -3.08 17.13
CA ALA A 391 3.50 -3.93 15.99
C ALA A 391 2.07 -3.63 15.56
N VAL A 392 1.86 -3.21 14.31
CA VAL A 392 0.55 -2.81 13.79
C VAL A 392 0.23 -3.51 12.49
N ARG A 393 -1.03 -3.95 12.32
CA ARG A 393 -1.56 -4.31 11.01
C ARG A 393 -2.26 -3.11 10.39
N ARG A 394 -2.14 -2.97 9.06
CA ARG A 394 -2.76 -1.89 8.30
C ARG A 394 -3.92 -2.40 7.46
N GLY A 395 -4.92 -1.55 7.30
CA GLY A 395 -6.09 -1.88 6.49
C GLY A 395 -5.89 -1.72 4.99
N GLY A 396 -4.87 -0.97 4.59
CA GLY A 396 -4.50 -0.80 3.18
C GLY A 396 -3.87 -2.06 2.59
N SER A 397 -3.80 -2.10 1.27
CA SER A 397 -3.20 -3.20 0.52
C SER A 397 -2.05 -2.66 -0.31
N ILE A 398 -0.92 -3.35 -0.25
CA ILE A 398 0.22 -3.17 -1.16
C ILE A 398 0.42 -4.55 -1.81
N PRO A 399 -0.25 -4.81 -2.95
CA PRO A 399 -0.32 -6.14 -3.54
C PRO A 399 1.04 -6.78 -3.81
N ILE A 400 2.03 -5.96 -4.19
CA ILE A 400 3.37 -6.44 -4.48
C ILE A 400 4.07 -7.14 -3.30
N ILE A 401 3.73 -6.77 -2.07
CA ILE A 401 4.32 -7.40 -0.88
C ILE A 401 3.96 -8.88 -0.79
N SER A 402 2.72 -9.24 -1.10
CA SER A 402 2.30 -10.65 -1.18
C SER A 402 2.88 -11.36 -2.40
N ASP A 403 3.08 -10.64 -3.50
CA ASP A 403 3.69 -11.18 -4.72
C ASP A 403 5.17 -11.53 -4.51
N PHE A 404 5.91 -10.76 -3.72
CA PHE A 404 7.27 -11.12 -3.33
C PHE A 404 7.32 -12.48 -2.63
N GLU A 405 6.47 -12.72 -1.64
CA GLU A 405 6.42 -14.02 -0.98
C GLU A 405 5.99 -15.13 -1.95
N ARG A 406 4.97 -14.89 -2.76
CA ARG A 406 4.45 -15.88 -3.72
C ARG A 406 5.44 -16.22 -4.83
N ILE A 407 6.14 -15.22 -5.39
CA ILE A 407 7.00 -15.37 -6.56
C ILE A 407 8.44 -15.72 -6.15
N LEU A 408 9.00 -14.99 -5.19
CA LEU A 408 10.39 -15.15 -4.77
C LEU A 408 10.55 -16.10 -3.58
N GLY A 409 9.49 -16.32 -2.78
CA GLY A 409 9.55 -17.11 -1.54
C GLY A 409 10.23 -16.38 -0.40
N ILE A 410 10.30 -15.05 -0.42
CA ILE A 410 11.05 -14.23 0.53
C ILE A 410 10.08 -13.44 1.40
N LYS A 411 10.33 -13.42 2.71
CA LYS A 411 9.57 -12.59 3.65
C LYS A 411 9.99 -11.12 3.58
N THR A 412 9.02 -10.24 3.77
CA THR A 412 9.21 -8.78 3.71
C THR A 412 9.07 -8.16 5.10
N VAL A 413 10.02 -7.33 5.49
CA VAL A 413 9.93 -6.45 6.66
C VAL A 413 9.51 -5.06 6.20
N LEU A 414 8.43 -4.55 6.78
CA LEU A 414 7.88 -3.23 6.45
C LEU A 414 8.35 -2.22 7.49
N MET A 415 9.36 -1.44 7.13
CA MET A 415 10.05 -0.47 7.99
C MET A 415 9.78 0.96 7.51
N GLY A 416 8.49 1.37 7.52
CA GLY A 416 8.05 2.66 7.01
C GLY A 416 8.21 3.81 8.00
N PHE A 417 8.38 5.01 7.47
CA PHE A 417 8.63 6.25 8.21
C PHE A 417 7.58 7.34 7.94
N GLY A 418 6.66 7.11 7.01
CA GLY A 418 5.57 8.03 6.71
C GLY A 418 4.70 8.32 7.94
N LEU A 419 3.96 9.43 7.91
CA LEU A 419 2.98 9.82 8.91
C LEU A 419 1.66 10.16 8.23
N GLU A 420 0.54 9.97 8.91
CA GLU A 420 -0.78 10.39 8.41
C GLU A 420 -0.82 11.90 8.09
N SER A 421 -0.06 12.70 8.85
CA SER A 421 0.06 14.15 8.65
C SER A 421 0.86 14.56 7.41
N ASN A 422 1.55 13.62 6.76
CA ASN A 422 2.42 13.92 5.61
C ASN A 422 1.63 14.17 4.31
N ALA A 423 0.31 14.04 4.34
CA ALA A 423 -0.59 14.34 3.23
C ALA A 423 -0.23 13.58 1.92
N ILE A 424 0.16 12.30 2.05
CA ILE A 424 0.43 11.41 0.91
C ILE A 424 -0.75 11.44 -0.06
N HIS A 425 -0.48 11.45 -1.39
CA HIS A 425 -1.45 11.58 -2.49
C HIS A 425 -2.28 12.89 -2.46
N SER A 426 -1.95 13.83 -1.58
CA SER A 426 -2.66 15.11 -1.43
C SER A 426 -1.74 16.30 -1.74
N PRO A 427 -2.29 17.49 -2.01
CA PRO A 427 -1.50 18.72 -2.05
C PRO A 427 -0.77 18.98 -0.73
N ASN A 428 0.44 19.55 -0.84
CA ASN A 428 1.34 19.79 0.28
C ASN A 428 1.86 18.52 0.98
N GLU A 429 2.01 17.43 0.22
CA GLU A 429 2.77 16.27 0.69
C GLU A 429 4.11 16.71 1.27
N ASN A 430 4.51 16.07 2.37
CA ASN A 430 5.72 16.48 3.06
C ASN A 430 6.31 15.35 3.90
N ILE A 431 7.60 15.48 4.23
CA ILE A 431 8.27 14.62 5.22
C ILE A 431 9.00 15.49 6.25
N PRO A 432 8.88 15.22 7.58
CA PRO A 432 9.65 15.92 8.59
C PRO A 432 11.16 15.57 8.47
N LEU A 433 12.03 16.59 8.51
CA LEU A 433 13.49 16.40 8.51
C LEU A 433 13.97 15.52 9.66
N ASP A 434 13.32 15.62 10.83
CA ASP A 434 13.64 14.77 11.98
C ASP A 434 13.35 13.29 11.72
N ILE A 435 12.25 12.99 11.01
CA ILE A 435 11.91 11.63 10.58
C ILE A 435 12.92 11.11 9.55
N LEU A 436 13.33 11.93 8.58
CA LEU A 436 14.37 11.56 7.62
C LEU A 436 15.67 11.16 8.33
N ARG A 437 16.11 11.98 9.31
CA ARG A 437 17.34 11.70 10.10
C ARG A 437 17.19 10.44 10.94
N LYS A 438 16.10 10.31 11.68
CA LYS A 438 15.83 9.12 12.51
C LYS A 438 15.65 7.86 11.67
N GLY A 439 15.06 7.98 10.50
CA GLY A 439 14.93 6.89 9.55
C GLY A 439 16.29 6.34 9.12
N ILE A 440 17.23 7.22 8.73
CA ILE A 440 18.59 6.82 8.40
C ILE A 440 19.26 6.11 9.59
N GLU A 441 19.13 6.65 10.81
CA GLU A 441 19.68 6.02 12.03
C GLU A 441 19.06 4.63 12.28
N ALA A 442 17.72 4.50 12.11
CA ALA A 442 17.03 3.24 12.31
C ALA A 442 17.45 2.16 11.31
N VAL A 443 17.62 2.52 10.04
CA VAL A 443 18.06 1.58 8.98
C VAL A 443 19.54 1.22 9.15
N VAL A 444 20.41 2.15 9.56
CA VAL A 444 21.79 1.84 9.92
C VAL A 444 21.84 0.80 11.05
N GLU A 445 21.02 0.99 12.09
CA GLU A 445 20.98 0.04 13.21
C GLU A 445 20.40 -1.32 12.79
N PHE A 446 19.42 -1.36 11.88
CA PHE A 446 18.95 -2.60 11.26
C PHE A 446 20.10 -3.37 10.60
N HIS A 447 20.90 -2.71 9.77
CA HIS A 447 22.03 -3.33 9.06
C HIS A 447 23.20 -3.74 10.00
N ARG A 448 23.27 -3.19 11.20
CA ARG A 448 24.25 -3.62 12.22
C ARG A 448 23.89 -4.93 12.87
N GLN A 449 22.64 -5.34 12.82
CA GLN A 449 22.21 -6.61 13.40
C GLN A 449 22.63 -7.78 12.52
N SER A 450 22.74 -8.96 13.14
CA SER A 450 22.95 -10.22 12.42
C SER A 450 21.64 -10.99 12.42
N PHE A 451 21.20 -11.50 11.28
CA PHE A 451 19.99 -12.30 11.13
C PHE A 451 20.13 -13.33 10.00
#